data_5b0d597c6237b394f9e3432106663f8e
#
_entry.id   5b0d597c6237b394f9e3432106663f8e
#
_cell.length_a   1.000
_cell.length_b   1.000
_cell.length_c   1.000
_cell.angle_alpha   90.00
_cell.angle_beta   90.00
_cell.angle_gamma   90.00
#
_symmetry.space_group_name_H-M   'P 1'
#
loop_
_entity.id
_entity.type
_entity.pdbx_description
1 polymer ?
#
loop_
_entity_poly.entity_id
_entity_poly.type
_entity_poly.pdbx_seq_one_letter_code
_entity_poly.pdbx_strand_id
1 'polypeptide(L)'
;MINQKLTEVPPSVIRAFDNEISSVPGIIKLTLGEPDFAVPDHVKMAAVKSIAEDDSHYSQSAGKIELREAIAAYLKRTRNVDYDPASEIVVAVGATEALAACTFALLNPGDKVLVPTPVFPLYFPLISLTGAEVVMINTAPEGFVLTPERLKKVLEEEGSSVKAILLNYPSNPTGRSYSAKLLDELAEILKEHHLLVLADEIYSELTYDAEHSSLATRLPGQTLLISGLSKSHAMTGYRLGYVAGPSQLIGAVTKMHAFMVTCINDSAQAAAVEALNHGDNDPVVFREAYRHRRDYMVGRMRKMGFEMAVPEGAFYVFAQIPKEFGTDDFAFALRLAKEGRLGIIPGSVFGNGGEGY
;
A
#
# COMPACT_ATOMS: atom_id res chain seq x y z
N MET A 1 25.09 -2.08 -21.05
CA MET A 1 25.61 -2.02 -19.65
C MET A 1 24.48 -1.58 -18.76
N ILE A 2 24.11 -2.39 -17.78
CA ILE A 2 22.97 -2.18 -16.87
C ILE A 2 23.52 -1.64 -15.55
N ASN A 3 22.75 -0.81 -14.83
CA ASN A 3 23.10 -0.33 -13.49
C ASN A 3 23.28 -1.54 -12.57
N GLN A 4 24.41 -1.60 -11.84
CA GLN A 4 24.76 -2.74 -11.00
C GLN A 4 23.68 -3.00 -9.91
N LYS A 5 23.19 -1.95 -9.25
CA LYS A 5 22.13 -2.08 -8.24
C LYS A 5 20.85 -2.71 -8.82
N LEU A 6 20.51 -2.39 -10.07
CA LEU A 6 19.33 -2.95 -10.71
C LEU A 6 19.53 -4.45 -11.05
N THR A 7 20.75 -4.90 -11.26
CA THR A 7 21.04 -6.33 -11.49
C THR A 7 20.91 -7.17 -10.21
N GLU A 8 21.01 -6.55 -9.04
CA GLU A 8 20.85 -7.17 -7.73
C GLU A 8 19.38 -7.30 -7.33
N VAL A 9 18.49 -6.53 -7.96
CA VAL A 9 17.04 -6.57 -7.71
C VAL A 9 16.39 -7.62 -8.61
N PRO A 10 15.75 -8.66 -8.04
CA PRO A 10 15.07 -9.68 -8.85
C PRO A 10 13.85 -9.08 -9.57
N PRO A 11 13.47 -9.62 -10.75
CA PRO A 11 12.21 -9.28 -11.39
C PRO A 11 11.02 -9.56 -10.46
N SER A 12 9.90 -8.88 -10.70
CA SER A 12 8.67 -9.12 -9.93
C SER A 12 8.24 -10.57 -10.02
N VAL A 13 8.39 -11.32 -8.93
CA VAL A 13 8.01 -12.74 -8.83
C VAL A 13 6.51 -12.91 -9.05
N ILE A 14 5.68 -11.97 -8.56
CA ILE A 14 4.22 -11.98 -8.78
C ILE A 14 3.92 -11.96 -10.29
N ARG A 15 4.56 -11.07 -11.05
CA ARG A 15 4.33 -10.98 -12.50
C ARG A 15 4.90 -12.19 -13.25
N ALA A 16 6.05 -12.69 -12.83
CA ALA A 16 6.64 -13.89 -13.44
C ALA A 16 5.73 -15.10 -13.23
N PHE A 17 5.24 -15.32 -12.03
CA PHE A 17 4.29 -16.40 -11.70
C PHE A 17 2.95 -16.23 -12.44
N ASP A 18 2.38 -15.01 -12.46
CA ASP A 18 1.15 -14.74 -13.22
C ASP A 18 1.29 -15.02 -14.70
N ASN A 19 2.44 -14.69 -15.31
CA ASN A 19 2.73 -15.00 -16.70
C ASN A 19 2.86 -16.51 -16.94
N GLU A 20 3.53 -17.25 -16.04
CA GLU A 20 3.69 -18.70 -16.13
C GLU A 20 2.34 -19.41 -16.17
N ILE A 21 1.43 -19.07 -15.26
CA ILE A 21 0.11 -19.71 -15.16
C ILE A 21 -0.87 -19.22 -16.23
N SER A 22 -0.59 -18.11 -16.92
CA SER A 22 -1.47 -17.55 -17.97
C SER A 22 -1.69 -18.47 -19.15
N SER A 23 -0.80 -19.44 -19.38
CA SER A 23 -0.92 -20.44 -20.44
C SER A 23 -1.95 -21.55 -20.13
N VAL A 24 -2.45 -21.64 -18.90
CA VAL A 24 -3.42 -22.66 -18.48
C VAL A 24 -4.80 -22.33 -19.05
N PRO A 25 -5.42 -23.18 -19.90
CA PRO A 25 -6.70 -22.89 -20.50
C PRO A 25 -7.83 -22.77 -19.47
N GLY A 26 -8.59 -21.67 -19.52
CA GLY A 26 -9.74 -21.45 -18.65
C GLY A 26 -9.39 -21.18 -17.19
N ILE A 27 -8.17 -20.72 -16.90
CA ILE A 27 -7.75 -20.34 -15.55
C ILE A 27 -8.53 -19.12 -15.06
N ILE A 28 -8.98 -19.19 -13.82
CA ILE A 28 -9.49 -18.04 -13.06
C ILE A 28 -8.34 -17.46 -12.26
N LYS A 29 -8.00 -16.19 -12.47
CA LYS A 29 -6.87 -15.54 -11.82
C LYS A 29 -7.32 -14.67 -10.66
N LEU A 30 -6.74 -14.91 -9.49
CA LEU A 30 -6.84 -14.06 -8.30
C LEU A 30 -5.47 -13.45 -7.95
N THR A 31 -4.64 -13.25 -8.96
CA THR A 31 -3.22 -12.85 -8.83
C THR A 31 -2.99 -11.35 -8.81
N LEU A 32 -3.93 -10.57 -9.36
CA LEU A 32 -3.83 -9.12 -9.44
C LEU A 32 -4.78 -8.45 -8.45
N GLY A 33 -4.23 -7.67 -7.53
CA GLY A 33 -5.00 -6.91 -6.53
C GLY A 33 -5.60 -5.62 -7.12
N GLU A 34 -6.70 -5.75 -7.86
CA GLU A 34 -7.41 -4.65 -8.49
C GLU A 34 -8.92 -4.70 -8.20
N PRO A 35 -9.56 -3.55 -7.85
CA PRO A 35 -11.02 -3.50 -7.76
C PRO A 35 -11.68 -3.87 -9.09
N ASP A 36 -12.72 -4.69 -9.04
CA ASP A 36 -13.55 -5.07 -10.20
C ASP A 36 -14.76 -4.13 -10.42
N PHE A 37 -14.85 -3.07 -9.62
CA PHE A 37 -15.87 -2.04 -9.80
C PHE A 37 -15.50 -1.06 -10.90
N ALA A 38 -16.51 -0.55 -11.59
CA ALA A 38 -16.30 0.59 -12.46
C ALA A 38 -16.01 1.86 -11.64
N VAL A 39 -15.18 2.74 -12.18
CA VAL A 39 -15.02 4.09 -11.64
C VAL A 39 -16.39 4.79 -11.68
N PRO A 40 -16.81 5.51 -10.63
CA PRO A 40 -18.09 6.23 -10.59
C PRO A 40 -18.28 7.17 -11.80
N ASP A 41 -19.50 7.26 -12.31
CA ASP A 41 -19.77 8.03 -13.54
C ASP A 41 -19.44 9.51 -13.39
N HIS A 42 -19.75 10.12 -12.24
CA HIS A 42 -19.41 11.53 -11.99
C HIS A 42 -17.89 11.77 -12.05
N VAL A 43 -17.09 10.86 -11.55
CA VAL A 43 -15.62 10.91 -11.59
C VAL A 43 -15.10 10.80 -13.03
N LYS A 44 -15.66 9.87 -13.83
CA LYS A 44 -15.33 9.75 -15.27
C LYS A 44 -15.69 11.02 -16.03
N MET A 45 -16.85 11.60 -15.75
CA MET A 45 -17.31 12.81 -16.43
C MET A 45 -16.46 14.03 -16.09
N ALA A 46 -15.91 14.14 -14.89
CA ALA A 46 -14.94 15.18 -14.54
C ALA A 46 -13.66 15.08 -15.38
N ALA A 47 -13.12 13.87 -15.57
CA ALA A 47 -11.98 13.66 -16.47
C ALA A 47 -12.29 14.04 -17.92
N VAL A 48 -13.46 13.62 -18.44
CA VAL A 48 -13.91 13.97 -19.80
C VAL A 48 -14.04 15.47 -19.97
N LYS A 49 -14.61 16.17 -18.98
CA LYS A 49 -14.75 17.62 -18.97
C LYS A 49 -13.39 18.31 -19.06
N SER A 50 -12.43 17.93 -18.22
CA SER A 50 -11.06 18.46 -18.23
C SER A 50 -10.42 18.35 -19.62
N ILE A 51 -10.55 17.18 -20.28
CA ILE A 51 -10.05 16.97 -21.65
C ILE A 51 -10.79 17.88 -22.66
N ALA A 52 -12.11 18.00 -22.54
CA ALA A 52 -12.92 18.81 -23.45
C ALA A 52 -12.67 20.32 -23.31
N GLU A 53 -12.23 20.77 -22.16
CA GLU A 53 -11.89 22.18 -21.87
C GLU A 53 -10.40 22.48 -22.15
N ASP A 54 -9.67 21.55 -22.78
CA ASP A 54 -8.24 21.68 -23.15
C ASP A 54 -7.31 21.94 -21.95
N ASP A 55 -7.60 21.32 -20.81
CA ASP A 55 -6.74 21.31 -19.63
C ASP A 55 -5.58 20.34 -19.86
N SER A 56 -4.57 20.76 -20.63
CA SER A 56 -3.57 19.89 -21.26
C SER A 56 -2.12 20.40 -21.14
N HIS A 57 -1.87 21.40 -20.30
CA HIS A 57 -0.56 22.00 -20.12
C HIS A 57 0.08 21.59 -18.79
N TYR A 58 1.38 21.83 -18.64
CA TYR A 58 2.06 21.51 -17.37
C TYR A 58 1.40 22.22 -16.18
N SER A 59 0.95 21.43 -15.24
CA SER A 59 0.48 21.90 -13.94
C SER A 59 1.63 22.02 -12.92
N GLN A 60 1.33 22.46 -11.71
CA GLN A 60 2.31 22.52 -10.63
C GLN A 60 2.85 21.13 -10.33
N SER A 61 4.17 21.00 -10.07
CA SER A 61 4.81 19.72 -9.74
C SER A 61 4.19 19.05 -8.52
N ALA A 62 3.81 19.82 -7.49
CA ALA A 62 3.13 19.26 -6.32
C ALA A 62 1.67 18.82 -6.58
N GLY A 63 1.15 19.04 -7.79
CA GLY A 63 -0.27 18.90 -8.16
C GLY A 63 -1.02 20.22 -8.07
N LYS A 64 -2.16 20.31 -8.74
CA LYS A 64 -3.03 21.49 -8.70
C LYS A 64 -3.48 21.79 -7.26
N ILE A 65 -3.60 23.08 -6.93
CA ILE A 65 -3.94 23.47 -5.56
C ILE A 65 -5.32 22.96 -5.16
N GLU A 66 -6.27 22.95 -6.09
CA GLU A 66 -7.64 22.48 -5.88
C GLU A 66 -7.66 21.00 -5.48
N LEU A 67 -6.77 20.19 -6.05
CA LEU A 67 -6.64 18.78 -5.66
C LEU A 67 -5.99 18.62 -4.29
N ARG A 68 -4.95 19.41 -3.99
CA ARG A 68 -4.30 19.37 -2.68
C ARG A 68 -5.25 19.83 -1.55
N GLU A 69 -6.08 20.83 -1.83
CA GLU A 69 -7.18 21.26 -0.93
C GLU A 69 -8.22 20.16 -0.73
N ALA A 70 -8.63 19.47 -1.82
CA ALA A 70 -9.55 18.35 -1.74
C ALA A 70 -8.96 17.18 -0.93
N ILE A 71 -7.66 16.86 -1.10
CA ILE A 71 -6.96 15.85 -0.31
C ILE A 71 -6.90 16.25 1.18
N ALA A 72 -6.53 17.49 1.49
CA ALA A 72 -6.48 17.98 2.87
C ALA A 72 -7.86 17.87 3.55
N ALA A 73 -8.91 18.33 2.88
CA ALA A 73 -10.29 18.24 3.38
C ALA A 73 -10.73 16.77 3.57
N TYR A 74 -10.37 15.89 2.65
CA TYR A 74 -10.68 14.46 2.72
C TYR A 74 -9.95 13.79 3.91
N LEU A 75 -8.65 14.04 4.09
CA LEU A 75 -7.87 13.51 5.21
C LEU A 75 -8.40 14.01 6.55
N LYS A 76 -8.84 15.27 6.61
CA LYS A 76 -9.49 15.80 7.82
C LYS A 76 -10.78 15.04 8.15
N ARG A 77 -11.65 14.82 7.15
CA ARG A 77 -12.93 14.12 7.35
C ARG A 77 -12.75 12.64 7.70
N THR A 78 -11.82 11.96 7.03
CA THR A 78 -11.72 10.50 7.12
C THR A 78 -10.71 9.99 8.13
N ARG A 79 -9.70 10.80 8.50
CA ARG A 79 -8.58 10.41 9.39
C ARG A 79 -8.32 11.37 10.53
N ASN A 80 -9.04 12.48 10.57
CA ASN A 80 -8.86 13.56 11.57
C ASN A 80 -7.40 14.09 11.63
N VAL A 81 -6.75 14.20 10.47
CA VAL A 81 -5.44 14.85 10.32
C VAL A 81 -5.57 16.15 9.53
N ASP A 82 -4.86 17.18 9.98
CA ASP A 82 -4.82 18.48 9.32
C ASP A 82 -3.48 18.64 8.60
N TYR A 83 -3.54 19.03 7.33
CA TYR A 83 -2.37 19.35 6.53
C TYR A 83 -2.60 20.66 5.78
N ASP A 84 -1.55 21.49 5.68
CA ASP A 84 -1.54 22.65 4.80
C ASP A 84 -1.43 22.21 3.33
N PRO A 85 -2.46 22.42 2.50
CA PRO A 85 -2.42 22.01 1.10
C PRO A 85 -1.32 22.71 0.29
N ALA A 86 -0.84 23.86 0.75
CA ALA A 86 0.21 24.60 0.04
C ALA A 86 1.60 23.97 0.19
N SER A 87 1.89 23.34 1.35
CA SER A 87 3.24 22.93 1.71
C SER A 87 3.38 21.50 2.22
N GLU A 88 2.29 20.81 2.60
CA GLU A 88 2.32 19.53 3.29
C GLU A 88 1.70 18.38 2.48
N ILE A 89 1.38 18.61 1.20
CA ILE A 89 0.82 17.61 0.29
C ILE A 89 1.51 17.67 -1.07
N VAL A 90 1.89 16.50 -1.59
CA VAL A 90 2.32 16.31 -2.98
C VAL A 90 1.52 15.17 -3.63
N VAL A 91 1.02 15.44 -4.83
CA VAL A 91 0.31 14.47 -5.67
C VAL A 91 1.32 13.69 -6.50
N ALA A 92 1.11 12.39 -6.66
CA ALA A 92 2.05 11.45 -7.26
C ALA A 92 1.39 10.55 -8.31
N VAL A 93 2.17 9.94 -9.20
CA VAL A 93 1.69 8.96 -10.21
C VAL A 93 1.36 7.62 -9.55
N GLY A 94 0.31 7.64 -8.71
CA GLY A 94 -0.10 6.55 -7.83
C GLY A 94 0.81 6.40 -6.61
N ALA A 95 0.36 5.62 -5.63
CA ALA A 95 1.15 5.34 -4.42
C ALA A 95 2.52 4.70 -4.73
N THR A 96 2.66 4.01 -5.86
CA THR A 96 3.93 3.42 -6.30
C THR A 96 5.02 4.47 -6.50
N GLU A 97 4.72 5.53 -7.24
CA GLU A 97 5.66 6.64 -7.47
C GLU A 97 5.83 7.46 -6.18
N ALA A 98 4.76 7.68 -5.42
CA ALA A 98 4.82 8.32 -4.10
C ALA A 98 5.84 7.63 -3.18
N LEU A 99 5.79 6.30 -3.07
CA LEU A 99 6.76 5.50 -2.31
C LEU A 99 8.18 5.65 -2.85
N ALA A 100 8.35 5.58 -4.17
CA ALA A 100 9.65 5.78 -4.80
C ALA A 100 10.21 7.18 -4.50
N ALA A 101 9.40 8.24 -4.66
CA ALA A 101 9.81 9.60 -4.36
C ALA A 101 10.21 9.76 -2.88
N CYS A 102 9.46 9.16 -1.95
CA CYS A 102 9.81 9.16 -0.52
C CYS A 102 11.14 8.45 -0.24
N THR A 103 11.31 7.23 -0.75
CA THR A 103 12.53 6.45 -0.48
C THR A 103 13.76 7.13 -1.09
N PHE A 104 13.70 7.57 -2.35
CA PHE A 104 14.83 8.23 -3.01
C PHE A 104 15.14 9.64 -2.46
N ALA A 105 14.14 10.34 -1.91
CA ALA A 105 14.36 11.66 -1.30
C ALA A 105 14.95 11.59 0.10
N LEU A 106 14.69 10.52 0.88
CA LEU A 106 14.88 10.53 2.33
C LEU A 106 15.84 9.46 2.85
N LEU A 107 16.16 8.44 2.07
CA LEU A 107 17.05 7.36 2.48
C LEU A 107 18.45 7.55 1.86
N ASN A 108 19.48 7.26 2.65
CA ASN A 108 20.87 7.25 2.24
C ASN A 108 21.42 5.83 2.21
N PRO A 109 22.52 5.59 1.46
CA PRO A 109 23.25 4.34 1.57
C PRO A 109 23.68 4.04 3.01
N GLY A 110 23.35 2.81 3.48
CA GLY A 110 23.65 2.37 4.85
C GLY A 110 22.55 2.66 5.88
N ASP A 111 21.52 3.45 5.53
CA ASP A 111 20.32 3.54 6.38
C ASP A 111 19.61 2.20 6.43
N LYS A 112 19.04 1.83 7.59
CA LYS A 112 18.20 0.66 7.75
C LYS A 112 16.73 1.05 7.81
N VAL A 113 15.89 0.29 7.09
CA VAL A 113 14.43 0.49 7.08
C VAL A 113 13.76 -0.77 7.59
N LEU A 114 13.02 -0.64 8.69
CA LEU A 114 12.21 -1.72 9.25
C LEU A 114 10.98 -1.96 8.37
N VAL A 115 10.74 -3.21 8.00
CA VAL A 115 9.59 -3.61 7.17
C VAL A 115 8.93 -4.84 7.77
N PRO A 116 7.78 -4.71 8.47
CA PRO A 116 7.00 -5.85 8.91
C PRO A 116 6.54 -6.69 7.72
N THR A 117 6.82 -7.99 7.78
CA THR A 117 6.51 -8.96 6.72
C THR A 117 5.58 -10.07 7.26
N PRO A 118 4.77 -10.72 6.40
CA PRO A 118 4.62 -10.58 4.94
C PRO A 118 4.01 -9.24 4.52
N VAL A 119 4.52 -8.66 3.39
CA VAL A 119 4.07 -7.36 2.92
C VAL A 119 4.26 -7.23 1.40
N PHE A 120 3.65 -6.21 0.78
CA PHE A 120 3.75 -5.96 -0.66
C PHE A 120 5.22 -5.85 -1.13
N PRO A 121 5.69 -6.74 -2.03
CA PRO A 121 7.12 -6.88 -2.35
C PRO A 121 7.77 -5.66 -3.02
N LEU A 122 6.98 -4.70 -3.50
CA LEU A 122 7.51 -3.48 -4.12
C LEU A 122 8.40 -2.67 -3.17
N TYR A 123 8.16 -2.74 -1.87
CA TYR A 123 8.92 -1.95 -0.89
C TYR A 123 10.40 -2.33 -0.87
N PHE A 124 10.72 -3.62 -1.02
CA PHE A 124 12.08 -4.13 -0.97
C PHE A 124 12.98 -3.49 -2.04
N PRO A 125 12.66 -3.56 -3.35
CA PRO A 125 13.48 -2.91 -4.36
C PRO A 125 13.53 -1.40 -4.25
N LEU A 126 12.45 -0.71 -3.84
CA LEU A 126 12.45 0.73 -3.67
C LEU A 126 13.44 1.19 -2.59
N ILE A 127 13.54 0.44 -1.48
CA ILE A 127 14.50 0.72 -0.42
C ILE A 127 15.91 0.35 -0.89
N SER A 128 16.13 -0.86 -1.41
CA SER A 128 17.46 -1.36 -1.77
C SER A 128 18.12 -0.54 -2.88
N LEU A 129 17.36 -0.02 -3.84
CA LEU A 129 17.89 0.82 -4.92
C LEU A 129 18.47 2.15 -4.42
N THR A 130 18.07 2.65 -3.24
CA THR A 130 18.71 3.84 -2.61
C THR A 130 20.08 3.51 -2.01
N GLY A 131 20.38 2.23 -1.78
CA GLY A 131 21.54 1.75 -1.03
C GLY A 131 21.25 1.57 0.46
N ALA A 132 20.00 1.76 0.89
CA ALA A 132 19.54 1.42 2.21
C ALA A 132 19.27 -0.09 2.34
N GLU A 133 19.32 -0.58 3.57
CA GLU A 133 19.09 -1.99 3.92
C GLU A 133 17.65 -2.21 4.37
N VAL A 134 17.03 -3.29 3.88
CA VAL A 134 15.72 -3.73 4.33
C VAL A 134 15.89 -4.68 5.53
N VAL A 135 15.37 -4.29 6.69
CA VAL A 135 15.28 -5.14 7.87
C VAL A 135 13.88 -5.73 7.95
N MET A 136 13.71 -6.98 7.49
CA MET A 136 12.43 -7.66 7.51
C MET A 136 12.08 -8.12 8.92
N ILE A 137 10.89 -7.76 9.39
CA ILE A 137 10.36 -8.20 10.69
C ILE A 137 9.27 -9.23 10.45
N ASN A 138 9.57 -10.51 10.64
CA ASN A 138 8.57 -11.57 10.55
C ASN A 138 7.50 -11.40 11.64
N THR A 139 6.26 -11.10 11.23
CA THR A 139 5.10 -10.90 12.12
C THR A 139 4.12 -12.08 12.11
N ALA A 140 4.42 -13.16 11.40
CA ALA A 140 3.54 -14.33 11.36
C ALA A 140 3.28 -14.94 12.74
N PRO A 141 4.28 -15.06 13.67
CA PRO A 141 4.03 -15.55 15.02
C PRO A 141 3.04 -14.71 15.83
N GLU A 142 2.95 -13.41 15.53
CA GLU A 142 2.06 -12.45 16.19
C GLU A 142 0.77 -12.19 15.37
N GLY A 143 0.40 -13.13 14.49
CA GLY A 143 -0.81 -13.05 13.68
C GLY A 143 -0.78 -11.95 12.61
N PHE A 144 0.40 -11.70 12.06
CA PHE A 144 0.69 -10.72 11.00
C PHE A 144 0.51 -9.26 11.42
N VAL A 145 0.78 -8.95 12.68
CA VAL A 145 0.75 -7.60 13.23
C VAL A 145 2.03 -7.34 14.01
N LEU A 146 2.68 -6.20 13.79
CA LEU A 146 3.86 -5.80 14.57
C LEU A 146 3.44 -5.43 15.99
N THR A 147 4.04 -6.09 16.99
CA THR A 147 3.81 -5.76 18.39
C THR A 147 4.88 -4.83 18.96
N PRO A 148 4.58 -4.07 20.03
CA PRO A 148 5.56 -3.23 20.72
C PRO A 148 6.80 -3.98 21.17
N GLU A 149 6.64 -5.19 21.69
CA GLU A 149 7.73 -6.05 22.15
C GLU A 149 8.65 -6.45 21.00
N ARG A 150 8.06 -6.84 19.85
CA ARG A 150 8.82 -7.16 18.64
C ARG A 150 9.57 -5.94 18.11
N LEU A 151 8.93 -4.77 18.07
CA LEU A 151 9.57 -3.54 17.61
C LEU A 151 10.77 -3.16 18.50
N LYS A 152 10.62 -3.17 19.84
CA LYS A 152 11.71 -2.87 20.77
C LYS A 152 12.88 -3.82 20.57
N LYS A 153 12.61 -5.13 20.51
CA LYS A 153 13.64 -6.14 20.29
C LYS A 153 14.46 -5.88 19.02
N VAL A 154 13.78 -5.60 17.90
CA VAL A 154 14.47 -5.34 16.64
C VAL A 154 15.29 -4.05 16.71
N LEU A 155 14.78 -2.99 17.34
CA LEU A 155 15.53 -1.75 17.53
C LEU A 155 16.78 -1.94 18.40
N GLU A 156 16.73 -2.79 19.42
CA GLU A 156 17.89 -3.16 20.24
C GLU A 156 18.93 -3.94 19.41
N GLU A 157 18.48 -4.88 18.55
CA GLU A 157 19.35 -5.71 17.71
C GLU A 157 20.00 -4.90 16.58
N GLU A 158 19.26 -4.00 15.91
CA GLU A 158 19.71 -3.28 14.72
C GLU A 158 20.43 -1.95 15.05
N GLY A 159 20.20 -1.39 16.22
CA GLY A 159 20.90 -0.23 16.75
C GLY A 159 20.54 1.09 16.05
N SER A 160 21.46 2.08 16.13
CA SER A 160 21.22 3.46 15.71
C SER A 160 21.21 3.72 14.19
N SER A 161 21.50 2.70 13.38
CA SER A 161 21.44 2.81 11.91
C SER A 161 20.01 2.70 11.37
N VAL A 162 19.04 2.36 12.22
CA VAL A 162 17.62 2.35 11.84
C VAL A 162 17.16 3.77 11.62
N LYS A 163 16.75 4.07 10.37
CA LYS A 163 16.31 5.40 9.94
C LYS A 163 14.80 5.52 9.86
N ALA A 164 14.15 4.46 9.40
CA ALA A 164 12.73 4.50 9.10
C ALA A 164 12.04 3.17 9.36
N ILE A 165 10.72 3.22 9.45
CA ILE A 165 9.83 2.07 9.36
C ILE A 165 8.83 2.29 8.25
N LEU A 166 8.55 1.25 7.45
CA LEU A 166 7.48 1.25 6.47
C LEU A 166 6.37 0.34 6.96
N LEU A 167 5.17 0.90 7.13
CA LEU A 167 3.97 0.19 7.58
C LEU A 167 2.90 0.27 6.50
N ASN A 168 2.30 -0.88 6.16
CA ASN A 168 1.15 -0.97 5.26
C ASN A 168 -0.04 -1.54 6.01
N TYR A 169 -1.10 -0.75 6.18
CA TYR A 169 -2.30 -1.17 6.88
C TYR A 169 -3.56 -0.40 6.43
N PRO A 170 -4.66 -1.17 6.18
CA PRO A 170 -4.74 -2.62 6.09
C PRO A 170 -3.72 -3.21 5.13
N SER A 171 -3.13 -4.36 5.49
CA SER A 171 -1.96 -4.91 4.82
C SER A 171 -2.29 -5.68 3.53
N ASN A 172 -1.45 -5.54 2.54
CA ASN A 172 -1.28 -6.49 1.45
C ASN A 172 -0.06 -7.38 1.78
N PRO A 173 -0.19 -8.72 1.98
CA PRO A 173 -1.31 -9.57 1.55
C PRO A 173 -2.27 -10.01 2.66
N THR A 174 -2.01 -9.68 3.92
CA THR A 174 -2.65 -10.36 5.06
C THR A 174 -4.04 -9.83 5.40
N GLY A 175 -4.40 -8.64 4.91
CA GLY A 175 -5.63 -7.95 5.28
C GLY A 175 -5.70 -7.50 6.74
N ARG A 176 -4.59 -7.67 7.50
CA ARG A 176 -4.54 -7.24 8.91
C ARG A 176 -4.39 -5.73 9.01
N SER A 177 -4.90 -5.19 10.12
CA SER A 177 -4.81 -3.78 10.44
C SER A 177 -4.34 -3.57 11.87
N TYR A 178 -4.17 -2.32 12.27
CA TYR A 178 -3.71 -1.95 13.60
C TYR A 178 -4.84 -1.25 14.35
N SER A 179 -5.14 -1.70 15.57
CA SER A 179 -6.08 -0.98 16.44
C SER A 179 -5.51 0.36 16.88
N ALA A 180 -6.37 1.30 17.24
CA ALA A 180 -5.95 2.61 17.77
C ALA A 180 -5.00 2.45 18.97
N LYS A 181 -5.33 1.55 19.91
CA LYS A 181 -4.48 1.25 21.07
C LYS A 181 -3.09 0.75 20.68
N LEU A 182 -3.00 -0.18 19.72
CA LEU A 182 -1.71 -0.70 19.26
C LEU A 182 -0.88 0.38 18.58
N LEU A 183 -1.53 1.25 17.79
CA LEU A 183 -0.84 2.39 17.19
C LEU A 183 -0.36 3.41 18.22
N ASP A 184 -1.09 3.61 19.33
CA ASP A 184 -0.63 4.45 20.44
C ASP A 184 0.66 3.88 21.07
N GLU A 185 0.69 2.57 21.33
CA GLU A 185 1.85 1.89 21.91
C GLU A 185 3.07 1.90 20.97
N LEU A 186 2.86 1.67 19.67
CA LEU A 186 3.93 1.76 18.68
C LEU A 186 4.45 3.19 18.50
N ALA A 187 3.54 4.18 18.53
CA ALA A 187 3.89 5.59 18.37
C ALA A 187 4.87 6.08 19.45
N GLU A 188 4.69 5.66 20.71
CA GLU A 188 5.61 6.03 21.79
C GLU A 188 7.04 5.54 21.50
N ILE A 189 7.18 4.30 21.03
CA ILE A 189 8.50 3.73 20.70
C ILE A 189 9.10 4.45 19.49
N LEU A 190 8.31 4.64 18.42
CA LEU A 190 8.77 5.30 17.20
C LEU A 190 9.19 6.75 17.45
N LYS A 191 8.51 7.44 18.37
CA LYS A 191 8.83 8.80 18.80
C LYS A 191 10.15 8.86 19.56
N GLU A 192 10.34 7.96 20.52
CA GLU A 192 11.57 7.86 21.34
C GLU A 192 12.80 7.66 20.45
N HIS A 193 12.68 6.83 19.41
CA HIS A 193 13.77 6.55 18.46
C HIS A 193 13.85 7.53 17.28
N HIS A 194 12.99 8.54 17.22
CA HIS A 194 12.94 9.54 16.13
C HIS A 194 12.88 8.95 14.73
N LEU A 195 12.18 7.82 14.55
CA LEU A 195 12.10 7.11 13.28
C LEU A 195 11.15 7.80 12.31
N LEU A 196 11.58 7.95 11.06
CA LEU A 196 10.69 8.30 9.97
C LEU A 196 9.67 7.19 9.74
N VAL A 197 8.40 7.53 9.67
CA VAL A 197 7.31 6.59 9.39
C VAL A 197 6.80 6.79 7.96
N LEU A 198 6.96 5.77 7.13
CA LEU A 198 6.31 5.66 5.82
C LEU A 198 5.03 4.84 6.01
N ALA A 199 3.89 5.51 6.15
CA ALA A 199 2.60 4.87 6.37
C ALA A 199 1.85 4.71 5.06
N ASP A 200 1.91 3.53 4.45
CA ASP A 200 1.11 3.21 3.27
C ASP A 200 -0.30 2.80 3.70
N GLU A 201 -1.22 3.75 3.59
CA GLU A 201 -2.63 3.63 3.97
C GLU A 201 -3.56 3.51 2.75
N ILE A 202 -3.07 2.96 1.64
CA ILE A 202 -3.82 2.86 0.38
C ILE A 202 -5.14 2.07 0.51
N TYR A 203 -5.27 1.22 1.52
CA TYR A 203 -6.47 0.42 1.80
C TYR A 203 -7.34 0.96 2.94
N SER A 204 -7.05 2.12 3.51
CA SER A 204 -7.76 2.68 4.67
C SER A 204 -9.27 2.69 4.53
N GLU A 205 -9.80 3.07 3.37
CA GLU A 205 -11.25 3.12 3.10
C GLU A 205 -11.91 1.73 3.03
N LEU A 206 -11.09 0.69 2.87
CA LEU A 206 -11.52 -0.71 2.84
C LEU A 206 -11.26 -1.42 4.19
N THR A 207 -11.32 -0.70 5.30
CA THR A 207 -11.35 -1.27 6.66
C THR A 207 -12.78 -1.66 7.00
N TYR A 208 -13.01 -2.91 7.47
CA TYR A 208 -14.35 -3.49 7.53
C TYR A 208 -15.08 -3.27 8.86
N ASP A 209 -14.54 -3.83 9.94
CA ASP A 209 -15.28 -4.00 11.20
C ASP A 209 -14.90 -2.96 12.26
N ALA A 210 -14.04 -2.00 11.90
CA ALA A 210 -13.58 -0.90 12.74
C ALA A 210 -13.32 0.34 11.89
N GLU A 211 -13.18 1.49 12.52
CA GLU A 211 -12.68 2.69 11.85
C GLU A 211 -11.16 2.57 11.65
N HIS A 212 -10.69 3.04 10.50
CA HIS A 212 -9.25 3.14 10.24
C HIS A 212 -8.63 4.19 11.16
N SER A 213 -7.47 3.87 11.72
CA SER A 213 -6.71 4.79 12.58
C SER A 213 -5.34 5.04 11.96
N SER A 214 -4.89 6.29 11.89
CA SER A 214 -3.63 6.67 11.27
C SER A 214 -2.55 7.02 12.30
N LEU A 215 -1.29 6.63 12.01
CA LEU A 215 -0.13 7.10 12.77
C LEU A 215 0.13 8.59 12.61
N ALA A 216 -0.33 9.19 11.52
CA ALA A 216 -0.19 10.63 11.30
C ALA A 216 -0.89 11.49 12.36
N THR A 217 -1.96 10.96 13.02
CA THR A 217 -2.60 11.65 14.15
C THR A 217 -1.75 11.65 15.41
N ARG A 218 -0.82 10.71 15.55
CA ARG A 218 0.02 10.48 16.73
C ARG A 218 1.42 11.06 16.57
N LEU A 219 1.94 10.94 15.36
CA LEU A 219 3.32 11.33 15.01
C LEU A 219 3.32 12.27 13.79
N PRO A 220 2.60 13.41 13.82
CA PRO A 220 2.47 14.28 12.66
C PRO A 220 3.83 14.83 12.18
N GLY A 221 4.79 15.01 13.09
CA GLY A 221 6.12 15.54 12.76
C GLY A 221 7.10 14.56 12.10
N GLN A 222 6.77 13.26 12.03
CA GLN A 222 7.67 12.23 11.50
C GLN A 222 6.98 11.17 10.62
N THR A 223 5.68 11.37 10.31
CA THR A 223 4.92 10.45 9.45
C THR A 223 4.70 11.05 8.07
N LEU A 224 5.06 10.29 7.04
CA LEU A 224 4.59 10.47 5.67
C LEU A 224 3.43 9.51 5.44
N LEU A 225 2.22 10.05 5.34
CA LEU A 225 1.01 9.33 4.98
C LEU A 225 0.98 9.19 3.46
N ILE A 226 1.05 7.96 2.97
CA ILE A 226 1.01 7.63 1.55
C ILE A 226 -0.33 6.97 1.26
N SER A 227 -1.05 7.48 0.26
CA SER A 227 -2.35 6.94 -0.11
C SER A 227 -2.69 7.29 -1.56
N GLY A 228 -3.93 7.05 -1.98
CA GLY A 228 -4.42 7.36 -3.32
C GLY A 228 -5.81 6.81 -3.57
N LEU A 229 -6.32 6.99 -4.78
CA LEU A 229 -7.68 6.63 -5.16
C LEU A 229 -7.81 5.28 -5.86
N SER A 230 -6.68 4.58 -6.06
CA SER A 230 -6.66 3.29 -6.77
C SER A 230 -7.58 2.25 -6.16
N LYS A 231 -7.70 2.21 -4.82
CA LYS A 231 -8.45 1.16 -4.11
C LYS A 231 -9.78 1.68 -3.59
N SER A 232 -9.81 2.87 -3.05
CA SER A 232 -11.02 3.50 -2.51
C SER A 232 -12.07 3.83 -3.58
N HIS A 233 -11.64 4.29 -4.76
CA HIS A 233 -12.52 4.75 -5.83
C HIS A 233 -12.38 3.96 -7.14
N ALA A 234 -11.76 2.78 -7.08
CA ALA A 234 -11.50 1.91 -8.23
C ALA A 234 -10.72 2.59 -9.39
N MET A 235 -9.86 3.57 -9.06
CA MET A 235 -9.14 4.41 -10.03
C MET A 235 -7.71 3.89 -10.31
N THR A 236 -7.50 2.57 -10.38
CA THR A 236 -6.16 1.98 -10.60
C THR A 236 -5.49 2.49 -11.87
N GLY A 237 -6.24 2.65 -12.96
CA GLY A 237 -5.75 3.10 -14.27
C GLY A 237 -5.46 4.61 -14.34
N TYR A 238 -6.02 5.43 -13.45
CA TYR A 238 -5.78 6.88 -13.42
C TYR A 238 -4.39 7.24 -12.89
N ARG A 239 -3.74 6.28 -12.21
CA ARG A 239 -2.40 6.47 -11.64
C ARG A 239 -2.32 7.71 -10.77
N LEU A 240 -3.21 7.85 -9.78
CA LEU A 240 -3.22 8.98 -8.86
C LEU A 240 -3.05 8.52 -7.41
N GLY A 241 -2.01 9.03 -6.77
CA GLY A 241 -1.72 8.90 -5.35
C GLY A 241 -1.23 10.21 -4.78
N TYR A 242 -0.91 10.21 -3.51
CA TYR A 242 -0.38 11.39 -2.83
C TYR A 242 0.44 11.01 -1.60
N VAL A 243 1.28 11.95 -1.17
CA VAL A 243 1.97 11.93 0.12
C VAL A 243 1.56 13.17 0.90
N ALA A 244 1.22 12.98 2.17
CA ALA A 244 0.97 14.07 3.10
C ALA A 244 1.87 13.93 4.34
N GLY A 245 2.43 15.03 4.84
CA GLY A 245 3.35 15.01 5.97
C GLY A 245 4.02 16.35 6.23
N PRO A 246 5.03 16.41 7.12
CA PRO A 246 5.73 17.64 7.45
C PRO A 246 6.29 18.35 6.22
N SER A 247 6.10 19.66 6.13
CA SER A 247 6.46 20.49 4.96
C SER A 247 7.92 20.34 4.53
N GLN A 248 8.86 20.20 5.48
CA GLN A 248 10.26 19.97 5.17
C GLN A 248 10.49 18.65 4.41
N LEU A 249 9.81 17.57 4.83
CA LEU A 249 9.89 16.26 4.18
C LEU A 249 9.18 16.29 2.83
N ILE A 250 8.00 16.90 2.77
CA ILE A 250 7.22 17.05 1.53
C ILE A 250 8.00 17.88 0.49
N GLY A 251 8.72 18.92 0.91
CA GLY A 251 9.58 19.69 0.00
C GLY A 251 10.66 18.83 -0.68
N ALA A 252 11.29 17.91 0.08
CA ALA A 252 12.28 16.98 -0.48
C ALA A 252 11.62 15.95 -1.42
N VAL A 253 10.46 15.39 -1.02
CA VAL A 253 9.69 14.44 -1.85
C VAL A 253 9.21 15.11 -3.14
N THR A 254 8.68 16.33 -3.07
CA THR A 254 8.24 17.11 -4.25
C THR A 254 9.38 17.35 -5.23
N LYS A 255 10.58 17.66 -4.71
CA LYS A 255 11.78 17.83 -5.54
C LYS A 255 12.13 16.54 -6.28
N MET A 256 12.08 15.39 -5.59
CA MET A 256 12.35 14.10 -6.23
C MET A 256 11.29 13.74 -7.26
N HIS A 257 10.01 13.90 -6.89
CA HIS A 257 8.87 13.74 -7.79
C HIS A 257 9.00 14.56 -9.08
N ALA A 258 9.37 15.85 -8.96
CA ALA A 258 9.58 16.74 -10.11
C ALA A 258 10.65 16.21 -11.08
N PHE A 259 11.73 15.60 -10.58
CA PHE A 259 12.74 14.98 -11.42
C PHE A 259 12.30 13.66 -12.07
N MET A 260 11.36 12.95 -11.46
CA MET A 260 10.86 11.68 -12.00
C MET A 260 9.80 11.90 -13.08
N VAL A 261 8.85 12.83 -12.87
CA VAL A 261 7.64 12.92 -13.71
C VAL A 261 7.19 14.34 -14.07
N THR A 262 7.85 15.38 -13.55
CA THR A 262 7.53 16.81 -13.76
C THR A 262 6.23 17.23 -13.08
N CYS A 263 5.08 16.68 -13.49
CA CYS A 263 3.75 16.91 -12.91
C CYS A 263 2.81 15.74 -13.24
N ILE A 264 1.60 15.79 -12.68
CA ILE A 264 0.58 14.75 -12.84
C ILE A 264 -0.36 15.07 -14.00
N ASN A 265 -0.90 14.05 -14.64
CA ASN A 265 -1.93 14.17 -15.68
C ASN A 265 -3.14 14.96 -15.18
N ASP A 266 -3.51 16.02 -15.90
CA ASP A 266 -4.55 16.98 -15.48
C ASP A 266 -5.94 16.36 -15.42
N SER A 267 -6.31 15.52 -16.39
CA SER A 267 -7.61 14.85 -16.37
C SER A 267 -7.75 13.87 -15.20
N ALA A 268 -6.65 13.24 -14.77
CA ALA A 268 -6.65 12.42 -13.57
C ALA A 268 -6.80 13.27 -12.31
N GLN A 269 -6.20 14.47 -12.28
CA GLN A 269 -6.36 15.41 -11.16
C GLN A 269 -7.81 15.91 -11.06
N ALA A 270 -8.42 16.28 -12.18
CA ALA A 270 -9.84 16.71 -12.23
C ALA A 270 -10.79 15.60 -11.73
N ALA A 271 -10.56 14.36 -12.18
CA ALA A 271 -11.30 13.20 -11.69
C ALA A 271 -11.16 13.01 -10.17
N ALA A 272 -9.94 13.21 -9.65
CA ALA A 272 -9.67 13.06 -8.23
C ALA A 272 -10.31 14.16 -7.37
N VAL A 273 -10.33 15.40 -7.84
CA VAL A 273 -11.05 16.50 -7.17
C VAL A 273 -12.52 16.16 -7.02
N GLU A 274 -13.16 15.66 -8.10
CA GLU A 274 -14.55 15.24 -8.07
C GLU A 274 -14.78 14.07 -7.10
N ALA A 275 -13.93 13.04 -7.17
CA ALA A 275 -14.01 11.88 -6.28
C ALA A 275 -13.91 12.25 -4.81
N LEU A 276 -12.97 13.14 -4.45
CA LEU A 276 -12.74 13.52 -3.06
C LEU A 276 -13.76 14.51 -2.51
N ASN A 277 -14.36 15.37 -3.36
CA ASN A 277 -15.33 16.36 -2.92
C ASN A 277 -16.78 15.84 -2.93
N HIS A 278 -17.10 14.89 -3.82
CA HIS A 278 -18.48 14.45 -4.06
C HIS A 278 -18.67 12.94 -4.01
N GLY A 279 -17.58 12.15 -3.84
CA GLY A 279 -17.59 10.69 -3.86
C GLY A 279 -17.48 10.02 -2.47
N ASP A 280 -17.88 10.66 -1.38
CA ASP A 280 -17.75 10.12 -0.01
C ASP A 280 -18.45 8.75 0.16
N ASN A 281 -19.51 8.49 -0.59
CA ASN A 281 -20.25 7.22 -0.56
C ASN A 281 -19.64 6.12 -1.44
N ASP A 282 -18.79 6.44 -2.41
CA ASP A 282 -18.25 5.46 -3.35
C ASP A 282 -17.42 4.37 -2.64
N PRO A 283 -16.46 4.72 -1.77
CA PRO A 283 -15.73 3.70 -1.00
C PRO A 283 -16.61 2.90 -0.06
N VAL A 284 -17.69 3.49 0.45
CA VAL A 284 -18.64 2.80 1.36
C VAL A 284 -19.31 1.63 0.66
N VAL A 285 -19.81 1.87 -0.57
CA VAL A 285 -20.46 0.82 -1.38
C VAL A 285 -19.45 -0.31 -1.68
N PHE A 286 -18.23 0.03 -2.07
CA PHE A 286 -17.20 -0.96 -2.38
C PHE A 286 -16.79 -1.75 -1.13
N ARG A 287 -16.58 -1.07 0.00
CA ARG A 287 -16.24 -1.68 1.28
C ARG A 287 -17.29 -2.71 1.71
N GLU A 288 -18.58 -2.37 1.63
CA GLU A 288 -19.65 -3.30 1.99
C GLU A 288 -19.67 -4.54 1.08
N ALA A 289 -19.51 -4.36 -0.23
CA ALA A 289 -19.42 -5.48 -1.15
C ALA A 289 -18.20 -6.37 -0.85
N TYR A 290 -17.02 -5.77 -0.57
CA TYR A 290 -15.85 -6.54 -0.19
C TYR A 290 -15.98 -7.22 1.17
N ARG A 291 -16.64 -6.60 2.14
CA ARG A 291 -16.94 -7.23 3.44
C ARG A 291 -17.76 -8.50 3.26
N HIS A 292 -18.82 -8.45 2.45
CA HIS A 292 -19.63 -9.62 2.13
C HIS A 292 -18.82 -10.72 1.41
N ARG A 293 -17.97 -10.35 0.45
CA ARG A 293 -17.09 -11.30 -0.25
C ARG A 293 -16.07 -11.93 0.71
N ARG A 294 -15.46 -11.14 1.61
CA ARG A 294 -14.56 -11.63 2.66
C ARG A 294 -15.28 -12.68 3.52
N ASP A 295 -16.45 -12.35 4.05
CA ASP A 295 -17.19 -13.25 4.95
C ASP A 295 -17.54 -14.57 4.26
N TYR A 296 -17.97 -14.49 3.00
CA TYR A 296 -18.23 -15.68 2.20
C TYR A 296 -16.96 -16.51 1.97
N MET A 297 -15.87 -15.90 1.51
CA MET A 297 -14.61 -16.58 1.22
C MET A 297 -14.02 -17.23 2.47
N VAL A 298 -13.89 -16.49 3.57
CA VAL A 298 -13.37 -17.01 4.84
C VAL A 298 -14.23 -18.17 5.35
N GLY A 299 -15.57 -18.03 5.31
CA GLY A 299 -16.47 -19.07 5.72
C GLY A 299 -16.35 -20.35 4.87
N ARG A 300 -16.16 -20.22 3.56
CA ARG A 300 -15.97 -21.36 2.64
C ARG A 300 -14.60 -22.01 2.81
N MET A 301 -13.53 -21.21 2.87
CA MET A 301 -12.16 -21.71 3.00
C MET A 301 -11.94 -22.45 4.33
N ARG A 302 -12.51 -21.96 5.44
CA ARG A 302 -12.47 -22.66 6.73
C ARG A 302 -13.16 -24.05 6.67
N LYS A 303 -14.28 -24.15 5.96
CA LYS A 303 -14.94 -25.46 5.74
C LYS A 303 -14.11 -26.42 4.88
N MET A 304 -13.20 -25.91 4.08
CA MET A 304 -12.23 -26.70 3.30
C MET A 304 -10.93 -27.00 4.05
N GLY A 305 -10.81 -26.59 5.33
CA GLY A 305 -9.63 -26.87 6.15
C GLY A 305 -8.52 -25.83 6.09
N PHE A 306 -8.71 -24.68 5.43
CA PHE A 306 -7.74 -23.61 5.43
C PHE A 306 -7.75 -22.86 6.77
N GLU A 307 -6.56 -22.62 7.32
CA GLU A 307 -6.34 -21.75 8.47
C GLU A 307 -5.91 -20.37 7.99
N MET A 308 -6.45 -19.31 8.58
CA MET A 308 -6.13 -17.93 8.23
C MET A 308 -6.50 -16.95 9.33
N ALA A 309 -5.76 -15.85 9.41
CA ALA A 309 -6.23 -14.65 10.09
C ALA A 309 -7.40 -14.06 9.29
N VAL A 310 -8.47 -13.64 9.97
CA VAL A 310 -9.58 -12.96 9.29
C VAL A 310 -9.10 -11.60 8.83
N PRO A 311 -9.23 -11.27 7.53
CA PRO A 311 -8.88 -9.94 7.05
C PRO A 311 -9.76 -8.85 7.70
N GLU A 312 -9.13 -7.81 8.22
CA GLU A 312 -9.80 -6.64 8.82
C GLU A 312 -10.00 -5.52 7.80
N GLY A 313 -9.33 -5.65 6.65
CA GLY A 313 -9.44 -4.70 5.54
C GLY A 313 -8.78 -5.22 4.27
N ALA A 314 -8.63 -4.35 3.27
CA ALA A 314 -8.19 -4.67 1.92
C ALA A 314 -9.11 -5.72 1.25
N PHE A 315 -8.67 -6.42 0.24
CA PHE A 315 -9.48 -7.46 -0.44
C PHE A 315 -8.66 -8.75 -0.66
N TYR A 316 -7.78 -9.07 0.31
CA TYR A 316 -6.95 -10.27 0.27
C TYR A 316 -7.36 -11.25 1.34
N VAL A 317 -7.17 -12.54 1.06
CA VAL A 317 -7.20 -13.62 2.03
C VAL A 317 -5.84 -14.29 2.00
N PHE A 318 -5.14 -14.29 3.13
CA PHE A 318 -3.84 -14.91 3.29
C PHE A 318 -4.02 -16.16 4.15
N ALA A 319 -4.00 -17.33 3.49
CA ALA A 319 -4.38 -18.59 4.09
C ALA A 319 -3.23 -19.58 4.07
N GLN A 320 -3.06 -20.28 5.18
CA GLN A 320 -2.09 -21.37 5.28
C GLN A 320 -2.50 -22.53 4.39
N ILE A 321 -1.55 -23.10 3.68
CA ILE A 321 -1.74 -24.30 2.87
C ILE A 321 -2.18 -25.44 3.79
N PRO A 322 -3.26 -26.20 3.46
CA PRO A 322 -3.68 -27.36 4.24
C PRO A 322 -2.55 -28.39 4.32
N LYS A 323 -2.34 -28.95 5.52
CA LYS A 323 -1.16 -29.79 5.87
C LYS A 323 -0.93 -30.97 4.93
N GLU A 324 -2.00 -31.52 4.37
CA GLU A 324 -1.95 -32.63 3.40
C GLU A 324 -1.27 -32.26 2.07
N PHE A 325 -1.12 -30.96 1.75
CA PHE A 325 -0.42 -30.48 0.56
C PHE A 325 1.02 -30.05 0.83
N GLY A 326 1.51 -30.17 2.05
CA GLY A 326 2.86 -29.79 2.44
C GLY A 326 3.02 -28.30 2.73
N THR A 327 4.25 -27.78 2.63
CA THR A 327 4.60 -26.39 2.96
C THR A 327 5.23 -25.62 1.80
N ASP A 328 5.37 -26.24 0.63
CA ASP A 328 5.90 -25.59 -0.57
C ASP A 328 4.77 -24.83 -1.25
N ASP A 329 4.74 -23.52 -1.02
CA ASP A 329 3.70 -22.61 -1.51
C ASP A 329 3.75 -22.42 -3.04
N PHE A 330 4.93 -22.45 -3.65
CA PHE A 330 5.06 -22.42 -5.12
C PHE A 330 4.52 -23.69 -5.76
N ALA A 331 4.92 -24.87 -5.24
CA ALA A 331 4.41 -26.15 -5.74
C ALA A 331 2.89 -26.25 -5.60
N PHE A 332 2.34 -25.81 -4.45
CA PHE A 332 0.91 -25.79 -4.22
C PHE A 332 0.17 -24.86 -5.18
N ALA A 333 0.63 -23.60 -5.33
CA ALA A 333 0.01 -22.61 -6.21
C ALA A 333 0.05 -23.05 -7.67
N LEU A 334 1.17 -23.63 -8.12
CA LEU A 334 1.32 -24.16 -9.49
C LEU A 334 0.40 -25.35 -9.73
N ARG A 335 0.29 -26.26 -8.77
CA ARG A 335 -0.63 -27.40 -8.84
C ARG A 335 -2.09 -26.94 -8.90
N LEU A 336 -2.45 -25.97 -8.04
CA LEU A 336 -3.81 -25.39 -8.03
C LEU A 336 -4.13 -24.72 -9.37
N ALA A 337 -3.17 -24.03 -9.98
CA ALA A 337 -3.34 -23.43 -11.30
C ALA A 337 -3.57 -24.51 -12.38
N LYS A 338 -2.75 -25.56 -12.42
CA LYS A 338 -2.81 -26.60 -13.46
C LYS A 338 -4.01 -27.56 -13.31
N GLU A 339 -4.27 -28.02 -12.09
CA GLU A 339 -5.32 -29.02 -11.82
C GLU A 339 -6.66 -28.35 -11.48
N GLY A 340 -6.65 -27.27 -10.66
CA GLY A 340 -7.83 -26.56 -10.22
C GLY A 340 -8.24 -25.40 -11.11
N ARG A 341 -7.42 -24.99 -12.07
CA ARG A 341 -7.60 -23.80 -12.92
C ARG A 341 -7.83 -22.52 -12.12
N LEU A 342 -7.18 -22.40 -10.98
CA LEU A 342 -7.24 -21.25 -10.10
C LEU A 342 -5.84 -20.73 -9.83
N GLY A 343 -5.57 -19.49 -10.27
CA GLY A 343 -4.30 -18.79 -10.06
C GLY A 343 -4.34 -17.97 -8.78
N ILE A 344 -3.44 -18.26 -7.85
CA ILE A 344 -3.17 -17.49 -6.63
C ILE A 344 -1.68 -17.15 -6.57
N ILE A 345 -1.26 -16.32 -5.63
CA ILE A 345 0.14 -15.95 -5.44
C ILE A 345 0.72 -16.73 -4.26
N PRO A 346 1.90 -17.39 -4.41
CA PRO A 346 2.62 -18.01 -3.32
C PRO A 346 2.99 -17.02 -2.21
N GLY A 347 2.84 -17.42 -0.95
CA GLY A 347 3.01 -16.51 0.19
C GLY A 347 4.45 -16.08 0.44
N SER A 348 5.44 -16.92 0.14
CA SER A 348 6.87 -16.60 0.30
C SER A 348 7.32 -15.40 -0.56
N VAL A 349 6.57 -15.05 -1.61
CA VAL A 349 6.81 -13.83 -2.43
C VAL A 349 6.71 -12.55 -1.59
N PHE A 350 5.95 -12.57 -0.50
CA PHE A 350 5.68 -11.41 0.35
C PHE A 350 6.70 -11.21 1.47
N GLY A 351 7.80 -11.98 1.47
CA GLY A 351 8.88 -11.91 2.46
C GLY A 351 8.74 -12.91 3.60
N ASN A 352 9.64 -12.81 4.57
CA ASN A 352 9.74 -13.73 5.71
C ASN A 352 8.41 -13.88 6.45
N GLY A 353 8.03 -15.12 6.77
CA GLY A 353 6.73 -15.45 7.40
C GLY A 353 5.58 -15.64 6.43
N GLY A 354 5.86 -15.54 5.12
CA GLY A 354 4.91 -15.88 4.06
C GLY A 354 4.98 -17.34 3.59
N GLU A 355 6.01 -18.07 3.98
CA GLU A 355 6.25 -19.45 3.57
C GLU A 355 5.11 -20.35 4.05
N GLY A 356 4.59 -21.18 3.14
CA GLY A 356 3.48 -22.10 3.43
C GLY A 356 2.09 -21.45 3.43
N TYR A 357 1.96 -20.23 2.89
CA TYR A 357 0.70 -19.51 2.75
C TYR A 357 0.31 -19.30 1.29
#